data_90ac22a2c8a8b880d2c11efd5ec75661
#
_entry.id   90ac22a2c8a8b880d2c11efd5ec75661
#
_cell.length_a   1.000
_cell.length_b   1.000
_cell.length_c   1.000
_cell.angle_alpha   90.00
_cell.angle_beta   90.00
_cell.angle_gamma   90.00
#
_symmetry.space_group_name_H-M   'P 1'
#
loop_
_entity.id
_entity.type
_entity.pdbx_description
1 polymer ?
#
loop_
_entity_poly.entity_id
_entity_poly.type
_entity_poly.pdbx_seq_one_letter_code
_entity_poly.pdbx_strand_id
1 'polypeptide(L)'
;VVIKPIKGQAGQGIIFPMQNFTSLRQLHDYVISTVKKPDEYLYEERIIQHSALNKLNPSSLNTLRIVTYYDESINKVDVWSVVLRIGIKARTDNFATGGIAVLVDHRGVVCQPAIIKHPSGERFHIHPVSGEKITGCIIPYYDQAIALAKQAAMRIPKVRSIGWDVAITETGP
;
A
#
# COMPACT_ATOMS: atom_id res chain seq x y z
N VAL A 1 14.89 -6.62 1.30
CA VAL A 1 14.67 -6.07 2.65
C VAL A 1 14.27 -4.62 2.53
N VAL A 2 13.41 -4.13 3.42
CA VAL A 2 13.07 -2.73 3.65
C VAL A 2 13.38 -2.41 5.10
N ILE A 3 14.04 -1.28 5.33
CA ILE A 3 14.43 -0.82 6.66
C ILE A 3 13.62 0.43 6.97
N LYS A 4 12.80 0.39 8.02
CA LYS A 4 11.85 1.46 8.36
C LYS A 4 12.12 1.98 9.76
N PRO A 5 12.13 3.30 9.99
CA PRO A 5 12.19 3.81 11.35
C PRO A 5 10.92 3.45 12.12
N ILE A 6 11.06 3.05 13.38
CA ILE A 6 9.92 2.75 14.29
C ILE A 6 9.07 4.01 14.50
N LYS A 7 9.75 5.16 14.61
CA LYS A 7 9.12 6.47 14.72
C LYS A 7 9.30 7.20 13.39
N GLY A 8 8.26 7.21 12.57
CA GLY A 8 8.28 7.89 11.28
C GLY A 8 6.88 8.01 10.70
N GLN A 9 6.68 8.98 9.80
CA GLN A 9 5.41 9.19 9.11
C GLN A 9 5.67 9.37 7.61
N ALA A 10 4.66 9.03 6.81
CA ALA A 10 4.64 9.31 5.37
C ALA A 10 5.82 8.75 4.56
N GLY A 11 6.43 7.66 5.03
CA GLY A 11 7.56 7.03 4.34
C GLY A 11 8.91 7.71 4.55
N GLN A 12 9.00 8.67 5.46
CA GLN A 12 10.27 9.33 5.78
C GLN A 12 11.25 8.36 6.44
N GLY A 13 12.51 8.41 6.03
CA GLY A 13 13.58 7.60 6.60
C GLY A 13 13.55 6.12 6.23
N ILE A 14 12.66 5.70 5.32
CA ILE A 14 12.68 4.32 4.79
C ILE A 14 13.91 4.15 3.89
N ILE A 15 14.67 3.09 4.15
CA ILE A 15 15.84 2.71 3.38
C ILE A 15 15.51 1.46 2.56
N PHE A 16 15.80 1.53 1.25
CA PHE A 16 15.72 0.42 0.32
C PHE A 16 17.14 0.06 -0.11
N PRO A 17 17.77 -0.95 0.53
CA PRO A 17 19.11 -1.38 0.13
C PRO A 17 19.16 -1.78 -1.34
N MET A 18 20.23 -1.37 -2.03
CA MET A 18 20.46 -1.71 -3.45
C MET A 18 21.05 -3.11 -3.62
N GLN A 19 21.47 -3.75 -2.53
CA GLN A 19 22.12 -5.06 -2.52
C GLN A 19 21.20 -6.13 -1.90
N ASN A 20 21.42 -7.36 -2.31
CA ASN A 20 20.81 -8.53 -1.67
C ASN A 20 21.68 -8.99 -0.50
N PHE A 21 21.04 -9.48 0.55
CA PHE A 21 21.71 -10.07 1.71
C PHE A 21 21.50 -11.58 1.68
N THR A 22 22.60 -12.34 1.80
CA THR A 22 22.58 -13.80 1.85
C THR A 22 22.59 -14.34 3.27
N SER A 23 22.79 -13.46 4.27
CA SER A 23 22.76 -13.80 5.68
C SER A 23 22.28 -12.63 6.54
N LEU A 24 21.76 -12.96 7.74
CA LEU A 24 21.39 -11.95 8.75
C LEU A 24 22.60 -11.11 9.18
N ARG A 25 23.80 -11.70 9.20
CA ARG A 25 25.02 -10.98 9.54
C ARG A 25 25.32 -9.86 8.54
N GLN A 26 25.25 -10.15 7.25
CA GLN A 26 25.44 -9.12 6.22
C GLN A 26 24.41 -7.99 6.33
N LEU A 27 23.15 -8.32 6.59
CA LEU A 27 22.11 -7.32 6.84
C LEU A 27 22.44 -6.47 8.07
N HIS A 28 22.82 -7.09 9.17
CA HIS A 28 23.19 -6.42 10.41
C HIS A 28 24.37 -5.46 10.20
N ASP A 29 25.44 -5.91 9.56
CA ASP A 29 26.64 -5.10 9.29
C ASP A 29 26.29 -3.90 8.39
N TYR A 30 25.46 -4.11 7.36
CA TYR A 30 24.94 -3.03 6.51
C TYR A 30 24.15 -2.00 7.33
N VAL A 31 23.28 -2.46 8.19
CA VAL A 31 22.43 -1.59 9.01
C VAL A 31 23.28 -0.74 9.94
N ILE A 32 24.21 -1.34 10.70
CA ILE A 32 25.10 -0.60 11.60
C ILE A 32 25.91 0.45 10.84
N SER A 33 26.35 0.15 9.61
CA SER A 33 27.10 1.11 8.79
C SER A 33 26.22 2.23 8.20
N THR A 34 24.90 2.02 8.09
CA THR A 34 24.00 2.93 7.39
C THR A 34 23.20 3.82 8.34
N VAL A 35 22.81 3.30 9.51
CA VAL A 35 21.96 4.01 10.48
C VAL A 35 22.66 4.21 11.83
N LYS A 36 22.50 5.41 12.42
CA LYS A 36 23.16 5.73 13.70
C LYS A 36 22.61 4.95 14.90
N LYS A 37 21.33 4.56 14.84
CA LYS A 37 20.61 3.89 15.94
C LYS A 37 19.80 2.70 15.39
N PRO A 38 20.43 1.55 15.17
CA PRO A 38 19.79 0.38 14.59
C PRO A 38 18.53 -0.08 15.33
N ASP A 39 18.49 0.06 16.65
CA ASP A 39 17.36 -0.32 17.50
C ASP A 39 16.08 0.52 17.27
N GLU A 40 16.20 1.65 16.59
CA GLU A 40 15.06 2.48 16.22
C GLU A 40 14.47 2.12 14.84
N TYR A 41 14.88 0.99 14.23
CA TYR A 41 14.44 0.56 12.91
C TYR A 41 13.83 -0.85 12.93
N LEU A 42 12.82 -1.03 12.06
CA LEU A 42 12.25 -2.34 11.72
C LEU A 42 12.85 -2.84 10.41
N TYR A 43 13.03 -4.14 10.32
CA TYR A 43 13.54 -4.83 9.14
C TYR A 43 12.46 -5.74 8.62
N GLU A 44 12.02 -5.49 7.40
CA GLU A 44 10.92 -6.23 6.80
C GLU A 44 11.35 -6.83 5.46
N GLU A 45 10.74 -7.95 5.11
CA GLU A 45 10.85 -8.48 3.76
C GLU A 45 10.24 -7.47 2.76
N ARG A 46 10.91 -7.32 1.62
CA ARG A 46 10.38 -6.48 0.55
C ARG A 46 9.26 -7.24 -0.16
N ILE A 47 8.06 -6.72 -0.09
CA ILE A 47 6.92 -7.22 -0.86
C ILE A 47 7.14 -6.94 -2.34
N ILE A 48 6.95 -7.97 -3.18
CA ILE A 48 6.93 -7.85 -4.64
C ILE A 48 5.47 -7.82 -5.06
N GLN A 49 5.03 -6.66 -5.54
CA GLN A 49 3.64 -6.47 -5.95
C GLN A 49 3.31 -7.24 -7.21
N HIS A 50 2.03 -7.58 -7.38
CA HIS A 50 1.49 -8.23 -8.56
C HIS A 50 1.80 -7.45 -9.85
N SER A 51 2.13 -8.16 -10.93
CA SER A 51 2.55 -7.59 -12.21
C SER A 51 1.56 -6.57 -12.78
N ALA A 52 0.26 -6.79 -12.62
CA ALA A 52 -0.77 -5.83 -13.05
C ALA A 52 -0.66 -4.47 -12.34
N LEU A 53 -0.40 -4.45 -11.04
CA LEU A 53 -0.18 -3.21 -10.29
C LEU A 53 1.20 -2.63 -10.51
N ASN A 54 2.19 -3.50 -10.76
CA ASN A 54 3.55 -3.07 -11.07
C ASN A 54 3.64 -2.28 -12.38
N LYS A 55 2.79 -2.56 -13.37
CA LYS A 55 2.67 -1.78 -14.61
C LYS A 55 2.25 -0.33 -14.35
N LEU A 56 1.35 -0.10 -13.38
CA LEU A 56 0.92 1.25 -13.03
C LEU A 56 2.08 2.06 -12.49
N ASN A 57 2.81 1.53 -11.51
CA ASN A 57 4.04 2.16 -11.01
C ASN A 57 4.99 1.11 -10.40
N PRO A 58 6.11 0.82 -11.05
CA PRO A 58 7.09 -0.16 -10.54
C PRO A 58 8.00 0.41 -9.43
N SER A 59 8.01 1.72 -9.22
CA SER A 59 8.91 2.35 -8.25
C SER A 59 8.38 2.35 -6.82
N SER A 60 7.08 2.09 -6.62
CA SER A 60 6.46 1.97 -5.30
C SER A 60 5.56 0.74 -5.18
N LEU A 61 5.35 0.28 -3.97
CA LEU A 61 4.29 -0.66 -3.67
C LEU A 61 2.95 0.09 -3.72
N ASN A 62 2.08 -0.25 -4.70
CA ASN A 62 0.76 0.33 -4.83
C ASN A 62 -0.22 -0.48 -3.97
N THR A 63 -0.91 0.16 -3.04
CA THR A 63 -1.71 -0.53 -2.02
C THR A 63 -3.19 -0.25 -2.14
N LEU A 64 -4.01 -1.21 -1.70
CA LEU A 64 -5.43 -0.98 -1.44
C LEU A 64 -5.61 -0.44 -0.03
N ARG A 65 -6.16 0.76 0.09
CA ARG A 65 -6.72 1.27 1.34
C ARG A 65 -8.15 0.78 1.45
N ILE A 66 -8.37 -0.24 2.29
CA ILE A 66 -9.69 -0.81 2.57
C ILE A 66 -10.16 -0.26 3.91
N VAL A 67 -11.28 0.44 3.93
CA VAL A 67 -11.89 0.93 5.17
C VAL A 67 -13.00 -0.02 5.58
N THR A 68 -12.83 -0.64 6.74
CA THR A 68 -13.83 -1.53 7.33
C THR A 68 -14.51 -0.86 8.52
N TYR A 69 -15.76 -1.22 8.74
CA TYR A 69 -16.53 -0.85 9.92
C TYR A 69 -17.15 -2.09 10.55
N TYR A 70 -16.91 -2.28 11.85
CA TYR A 70 -17.50 -3.34 12.63
C TYR A 70 -18.77 -2.84 13.32
N ASP A 71 -19.90 -3.44 12.97
CA ASP A 71 -21.18 -3.22 13.61
C ASP A 71 -21.38 -4.27 14.74
N GLU A 72 -21.27 -3.82 15.96
CA GLU A 72 -21.40 -4.65 17.16
C GLU A 72 -22.82 -5.19 17.33
N SER A 73 -23.85 -4.44 16.90
CA SER A 73 -25.25 -4.80 17.09
C SER A 73 -25.65 -6.07 16.33
N ILE A 74 -25.03 -6.30 15.18
CA ILE A 74 -25.27 -7.46 14.31
C ILE A 74 -24.03 -8.35 14.14
N ASN A 75 -22.95 -8.06 14.89
CA ASN A 75 -21.67 -8.78 14.85
C ASN A 75 -21.13 -8.94 13.40
N LYS A 76 -21.11 -7.86 12.65
CA LYS A 76 -20.77 -7.88 11.22
C LYS A 76 -19.74 -6.81 10.87
N VAL A 77 -18.83 -7.13 9.95
CA VAL A 77 -17.92 -6.17 9.34
C VAL A 77 -18.38 -5.83 7.94
N ASP A 78 -18.60 -4.55 7.69
CA ASP A 78 -18.87 -4.01 6.36
C ASP A 78 -17.64 -3.26 5.82
N VAL A 79 -17.51 -3.21 4.50
CA VAL A 79 -16.49 -2.40 3.81
C VAL A 79 -17.14 -1.12 3.34
N TRP A 80 -16.65 0.01 3.84
CA TRP A 80 -17.19 1.33 3.48
C TRP A 80 -16.57 1.90 2.22
N SER A 81 -15.29 1.66 2.02
CA SER A 81 -14.62 2.12 0.81
C SER A 81 -13.37 1.30 0.51
N VAL A 82 -13.05 1.22 -0.77
CA VAL A 82 -11.78 0.70 -1.27
C VAL A 82 -11.16 1.72 -2.20
N VAL A 83 -9.91 2.07 -1.92
CA VAL A 83 -9.15 3.05 -2.70
C VAL A 83 -7.83 2.41 -3.13
N LEU A 84 -7.54 2.40 -4.41
CA LEU A 84 -6.20 2.08 -4.90
C LEU A 84 -5.33 3.33 -4.77
N ARG A 85 -4.23 3.20 -4.05
CA ARG A 85 -3.19 4.22 -3.90
C ARG A 85 -2.04 3.89 -4.83
N ILE A 86 -1.58 4.87 -5.60
CA ILE A 86 -0.54 4.69 -6.61
C ILE A 86 0.51 5.79 -6.43
N GLY A 87 1.77 5.40 -6.32
CA GLY A 87 2.87 6.38 -6.31
C GLY A 87 3.07 7.00 -7.70
N ILE A 88 3.58 8.22 -7.79
CA ILE A 88 3.95 8.86 -9.06
C ILE A 88 5.46 8.78 -9.27
N LYS A 89 6.23 9.47 -8.45
CA LYS A 89 7.71 9.56 -8.55
C LYS A 89 8.42 9.04 -7.32
N ALA A 90 7.72 9.01 -6.18
CA ALA A 90 8.27 8.56 -4.91
C ALA A 90 8.30 7.03 -4.82
N ARG A 91 9.13 6.49 -3.92
CA ARG A 91 9.17 5.04 -3.61
C ARG A 91 8.00 4.58 -2.73
N THR A 92 7.06 5.48 -2.43
CA THR A 92 5.84 5.20 -1.66
C THR A 92 4.61 5.69 -2.41
N ASP A 93 3.47 5.05 -2.19
CA ASP A 93 2.16 5.38 -2.76
C ASP A 93 1.39 6.42 -1.93
N ASN A 94 2.07 7.10 -1.02
CA ASN A 94 1.41 7.97 -0.05
C ASN A 94 0.74 9.17 -0.72
N PHE A 95 -0.59 9.22 -0.60
CA PHE A 95 -1.42 10.29 -1.13
C PHE A 95 -1.06 11.69 -0.58
N ALA A 96 -0.62 11.76 0.68
CA ALA A 96 -0.23 13.04 1.31
C ALA A 96 1.09 13.60 0.77
N THR A 97 1.94 12.77 0.18
CA THR A 97 3.27 13.15 -0.33
C THR A 97 3.39 13.09 -1.85
N GLY A 98 2.26 13.22 -2.56
CA GLY A 98 2.23 13.34 -4.02
C GLY A 98 1.88 12.05 -4.77
N GLY A 99 1.43 11.01 -4.07
CA GLY A 99 0.75 9.88 -4.71
C GLY A 99 -0.64 10.26 -5.19
N ILE A 100 -1.23 9.42 -6.03
CA ILE A 100 -2.61 9.53 -6.49
C ILE A 100 -3.46 8.42 -5.90
N ALA A 101 -4.76 8.66 -5.83
CA ALA A 101 -5.72 7.72 -5.27
C ALA A 101 -6.97 7.64 -6.13
N VAL A 102 -7.56 6.45 -6.22
CA VAL A 102 -8.77 6.22 -7.01
C VAL A 102 -9.67 5.19 -6.33
N LEU A 103 -10.97 5.44 -6.40
CA LEU A 103 -11.98 4.50 -5.89
C LEU A 103 -12.02 3.23 -6.75
N VAL A 104 -12.14 2.10 -6.07
CA VAL A 104 -12.35 0.78 -6.65
C VAL A 104 -13.79 0.36 -6.37
N ASP A 105 -14.52 -0.09 -7.37
CA ASP A 105 -15.89 -0.54 -7.20
C ASP A 105 -15.98 -1.90 -6.50
N HIS A 106 -17.22 -2.34 -6.23
CA HIS A 106 -17.49 -3.62 -5.55
C HIS A 106 -17.08 -4.87 -6.35
N ARG A 107 -16.73 -4.72 -7.64
CA ARG A 107 -16.20 -5.77 -8.52
C ARG A 107 -14.68 -5.75 -8.64
N GLY A 108 -14.02 -4.84 -7.92
CA GLY A 108 -12.58 -4.67 -8.00
C GLY A 108 -12.12 -3.89 -9.24
N VAL A 109 -12.99 -3.07 -9.84
CA VAL A 109 -12.67 -2.29 -11.05
C VAL A 109 -12.51 -0.81 -10.71
N VAL A 110 -11.49 -0.20 -11.27
CA VAL A 110 -11.27 1.25 -11.22
C VAL A 110 -12.15 1.94 -12.25
N CYS A 111 -13.26 2.58 -11.84
CA CYS A 111 -14.24 3.16 -12.74
C CYS A 111 -14.07 4.66 -12.95
N GLN A 112 -13.22 5.33 -12.18
CA GLN A 112 -13.05 6.79 -12.20
C GLN A 112 -11.58 7.16 -12.43
N PRO A 113 -11.27 8.43 -12.80
CA PRO A 113 -9.90 8.91 -12.81
C PRO A 113 -9.34 9.02 -11.40
N ALA A 114 -8.04 8.76 -11.25
CA ALA A 114 -7.32 9.00 -10.00
C ALA A 114 -7.20 10.51 -9.73
N ILE A 115 -7.15 10.87 -8.46
CA ILE A 115 -6.98 12.24 -7.99
C ILE A 115 -5.66 12.39 -7.23
N ILE A 116 -5.11 13.60 -7.23
CA ILE A 116 -3.99 13.99 -6.37
C ILE A 116 -4.49 14.87 -5.22
N LYS A 117 -3.83 14.80 -4.07
CA LYS A 117 -4.08 15.72 -2.95
C LYS A 117 -3.43 17.09 -3.23
N HIS A 118 -3.97 17.82 -4.19
CA HIS A 118 -3.49 19.15 -4.56
C HIS A 118 -4.68 20.06 -4.88
N PRO A 119 -4.60 21.38 -4.59
CA PRO A 119 -5.67 22.34 -4.89
C PRO A 119 -6.09 22.40 -6.36
N SER A 120 -5.22 22.00 -7.30
CA SER A 120 -5.55 21.93 -8.73
C SER A 120 -6.70 20.98 -9.04
N GLY A 121 -6.97 19.99 -8.17
CA GLY A 121 -7.98 18.96 -8.42
C GLY A 121 -7.71 18.11 -9.66
N GLU A 122 -6.45 18.02 -10.09
CA GLU A 122 -6.04 17.28 -11.28
C GLU A 122 -6.47 15.81 -11.22
N ARG A 123 -6.94 15.30 -12.36
CA ARG A 123 -7.50 13.95 -12.50
C ARG A 123 -6.73 13.17 -13.57
N PHE A 124 -6.43 11.90 -13.28
CA PHE A 124 -5.59 11.04 -14.12
C PHE A 124 -6.34 9.79 -14.56
N HIS A 125 -6.66 9.68 -15.84
CA HIS A 125 -7.11 8.44 -16.48
C HIS A 125 -5.93 7.51 -16.81
N ILE A 126 -4.77 8.13 -17.02
CA ILE A 126 -3.51 7.50 -17.38
C ILE A 126 -2.49 7.91 -16.33
N HIS A 127 -1.64 6.98 -15.91
CA HIS A 127 -0.59 7.28 -14.93
C HIS A 127 0.45 8.23 -15.55
N PRO A 128 0.77 9.36 -14.89
CA PRO A 128 1.54 10.47 -15.51
C PRO A 128 2.99 10.12 -15.83
N VAL A 129 3.54 9.04 -15.27
CA VAL A 129 4.93 8.63 -15.50
C VAL A 129 5.01 7.37 -16.35
N SER A 130 4.26 6.30 -16.00
CA SER A 130 4.32 5.04 -16.73
C SER A 130 3.53 5.06 -18.05
N GLY A 131 2.55 5.95 -18.20
CA GLY A 131 1.64 5.95 -19.34
C GLY A 131 0.55 4.86 -19.28
N GLU A 132 0.54 4.05 -18.23
CA GLU A 132 -0.43 2.96 -18.08
C GLU A 132 -1.84 3.49 -17.75
N LYS A 133 -2.85 2.82 -18.29
CA LYS A 133 -4.25 3.19 -18.08
C LYS A 133 -4.68 2.80 -16.66
N ILE A 134 -5.11 3.79 -15.89
CA ILE A 134 -5.64 3.62 -14.53
C ILE A 134 -7.12 3.22 -14.58
N THR A 135 -7.93 4.00 -15.31
CA THR A 135 -9.37 3.72 -15.45
C THR A 135 -9.59 2.41 -16.20
N GLY A 136 -10.38 1.53 -15.63
CA GLY A 136 -10.62 0.18 -16.15
C GLY A 136 -9.63 -0.87 -15.65
N CYS A 137 -8.64 -0.48 -14.81
CA CYS A 137 -7.77 -1.45 -14.15
C CYS A 137 -8.60 -2.37 -13.27
N ILE A 138 -8.36 -3.68 -13.37
CA ILE A 138 -8.98 -4.72 -12.54
C ILE A 138 -7.95 -5.09 -11.47
N ILE A 139 -8.37 -5.05 -10.22
CA ILE A 139 -7.53 -5.41 -9.08
C ILE A 139 -7.44 -6.92 -8.97
N PRO A 140 -6.25 -7.52 -9.07
CA PRO A 140 -6.09 -8.96 -8.84
C PRO A 140 -6.43 -9.33 -7.39
N TYR A 141 -6.98 -10.52 -7.17
CA TYR A 141 -7.31 -11.06 -5.84
C TYR A 141 -8.18 -10.12 -4.97
N TYR A 142 -9.01 -9.28 -5.62
CA TYR A 142 -9.83 -8.29 -4.92
C TYR A 142 -10.69 -8.90 -3.81
N ASP A 143 -11.44 -9.95 -4.11
CA ASP A 143 -12.32 -10.60 -3.14
C ASP A 143 -11.54 -11.19 -1.96
N GLN A 144 -10.34 -11.71 -2.21
CA GLN A 144 -9.46 -12.21 -1.15
C GLN A 144 -8.96 -11.07 -0.26
N ALA A 145 -8.62 -9.91 -0.84
CA ALA A 145 -8.21 -8.73 -0.09
C ALA A 145 -9.34 -8.21 0.81
N ILE A 146 -10.58 -8.19 0.29
CA ILE A 146 -11.78 -7.84 1.06
C ILE A 146 -12.01 -8.83 2.22
N ALA A 147 -11.92 -10.12 1.93
CA ALA A 147 -12.08 -11.16 2.95
C ALA A 147 -11.02 -11.06 4.05
N LEU A 148 -9.75 -10.85 3.66
CA LEU A 148 -8.63 -10.66 4.60
C LEU A 148 -8.87 -9.46 5.52
N ALA A 149 -9.25 -8.30 4.97
CA ALA A 149 -9.52 -7.10 5.75
C ALA A 149 -10.68 -7.29 6.74
N LYS A 150 -11.77 -7.96 6.31
CA LYS A 150 -12.90 -8.29 7.19
C LYS A 150 -12.51 -9.25 8.30
N GLN A 151 -11.75 -10.30 8.00
CA GLN A 151 -11.24 -11.24 9.01
C GLN A 151 -10.34 -10.55 10.03
N ALA A 152 -9.44 -9.67 9.56
CA ALA A 152 -8.57 -8.91 10.43
C ALA A 152 -9.36 -7.97 11.35
N ALA A 153 -10.38 -7.27 10.84
CA ALA A 153 -11.25 -6.40 11.63
C ALA A 153 -12.01 -7.15 12.71
N MET A 154 -12.51 -8.37 12.43
CA MET A 154 -13.17 -9.23 13.44
C MET A 154 -12.24 -9.64 14.59
N ARG A 155 -10.92 -9.60 14.40
CA ARG A 155 -9.94 -9.88 15.46
C ARG A 155 -9.74 -8.71 16.40
N ILE A 156 -10.18 -7.51 16.02
CA ILE A 156 -9.98 -6.27 16.79
C ILE A 156 -11.34 -5.53 16.97
N PRO A 157 -12.37 -6.16 17.52
CA PRO A 157 -13.74 -5.63 17.53
C PRO A 157 -13.89 -4.33 18.33
N LYS A 158 -12.96 -4.03 19.25
CA LYS A 158 -12.95 -2.78 20.01
C LYS A 158 -12.62 -1.54 19.15
N VAL A 159 -12.00 -1.75 17.98
CA VAL A 159 -11.72 -0.67 17.03
C VAL A 159 -12.73 -0.77 15.89
N ARG A 160 -13.80 0.01 15.98
CA ARG A 160 -14.94 -0.11 15.06
C ARG A 160 -14.61 0.26 13.62
N SER A 161 -13.76 1.25 13.39
CA SER A 161 -13.36 1.66 12.03
C SER A 161 -11.86 1.54 11.85
N ILE A 162 -11.43 0.78 10.83
CA ILE A 162 -10.01 0.54 10.54
C ILE A 162 -9.76 0.75 9.05
N GLY A 163 -8.70 1.50 8.73
CA GLY A 163 -8.16 1.61 7.37
C GLY A 163 -6.97 0.67 7.20
N TRP A 164 -7.14 -0.38 6.41
CA TRP A 164 -6.13 -1.38 6.09
C TRP A 164 -5.34 -0.97 4.86
N ASP A 165 -4.03 -1.09 4.90
CA ASP A 165 -3.18 -1.01 3.71
C ASP A 165 -2.83 -2.43 3.28
N VAL A 166 -3.41 -2.87 2.17
CA VAL A 166 -3.27 -4.24 1.67
C VAL A 166 -2.45 -4.21 0.37
N ALA A 167 -1.33 -4.92 0.37
CA ALA A 167 -0.55 -5.17 -0.83
C ALA A 167 -1.09 -6.40 -1.57
N ILE A 168 -1.00 -6.39 -2.89
CA ILE A 168 -1.37 -7.55 -3.72
C ILE A 168 -0.10 -8.11 -4.37
N THR A 169 0.16 -9.39 -4.14
CA THR A 169 1.27 -10.14 -4.73
C THR A 169 0.80 -11.09 -5.83
N GLU A 170 1.72 -11.79 -6.49
CA GLU A 170 1.36 -12.82 -7.50
C GLU A 170 0.63 -14.03 -6.88
N THR A 171 0.70 -14.19 -5.56
CA THR A 171 0.09 -15.34 -4.84
C THR A 171 -1.09 -14.94 -3.96
N GLY A 172 -1.48 -13.65 -3.95
CA GLY A 172 -2.61 -13.15 -3.15
C GLY A 172 -2.30 -11.86 -2.40
N PRO A 173 -3.24 -11.41 -1.59
CA PRO A 173 -3.09 -10.21 -0.79
C PRO A 173 -2.18 -10.42 0.42
#